data_ce37efe1f81c02278fd52a9f401f824f
#
_entry.id   ce37efe1f81c02278fd52a9f401f824f
#
_cell.length_a   1.000
_cell.length_b   1.000
_cell.length_c   1.000
_cell.angle_alpha   90.00
_cell.angle_beta   90.00
_cell.angle_gamma   90.00
#
_symmetry.space_group_name_H-M   'P 1'
#
loop_
_entity.id
_entity.type
_entity.pdbx_description
1 polymer ?
#
loop_
_entity_poly.entity_id
_entity_poly.type
_entity_poly.pdbx_seq_one_letter_code
_entity_poly.pdbx_strand_id
1 'polypeptide(L)'
;MVIAVLDVYKRQVLDRQLMEQLQHICPDMEFILYYGASELNYITYCTGKEWLEREGTVGRPFPTIQIAETDNVIYVTTKYHIEGIPNTYTVNDCGYIDSDGYLMFNGRAGDVINKGGYKISIPEMELYLQSLQGVSEVAIIDITDEIRGEDYVVYMVLDGEARLNEVIDLIHNKRPSVEWPKAIIEVPMLPLTECSKVDKRKLKEWYNKG
;
A
#
# COMPACT_ATOMS: atom_id res chain seq x y z
N MET A 1 -30.29 9.77 10.41
CA MET A 1 -28.87 9.50 10.29
C MET A 1 -28.73 8.40 9.22
N VAL A 2 -28.16 8.73 8.08
CA VAL A 2 -27.86 7.76 7.02
C VAL A 2 -26.36 7.50 7.11
N ILE A 3 -25.97 6.26 7.40
CA ILE A 3 -24.55 5.85 7.45
C ILE A 3 -24.22 5.28 6.08
N ALA A 4 -23.27 5.89 5.38
CA ALA A 4 -22.68 5.30 4.18
C ALA A 4 -21.39 4.61 4.56
N VAL A 5 -21.31 3.31 4.31
CA VAL A 5 -20.06 2.54 4.43
C VAL A 5 -19.38 2.58 3.07
N LEU A 6 -18.25 3.27 3.00
CA LEU A 6 -17.39 3.28 1.82
C LEU A 6 -16.41 2.10 1.95
N ASP A 7 -16.67 1.04 1.20
CA ASP A 7 -15.71 -0.03 0.98
C ASP A 7 -14.71 0.45 -0.09
N VAL A 8 -13.55 0.89 0.34
CA VAL A 8 -12.47 1.28 -0.58
C VAL A 8 -11.91 -0.02 -1.17
N TYR A 9 -12.34 -0.30 -2.39
CA TYR A 9 -12.02 -1.52 -3.11
C TYR A 9 -10.50 -1.71 -3.23
N LYS A 10 -9.99 -2.73 -2.53
CA LYS A 10 -8.66 -3.36 -2.68
C LYS A 10 -7.48 -2.39 -2.94
N ARG A 11 -6.85 -1.89 -1.87
CA ARG A 11 -5.58 -1.13 -1.88
C ARG A 11 -5.61 0.28 -2.47
N GLN A 12 -6.75 0.85 -2.80
CA GLN A 12 -6.81 2.27 -3.11
C GLN A 12 -6.82 3.06 -1.81
N VAL A 13 -5.87 3.95 -1.66
CA VAL A 13 -5.92 4.99 -0.62
C VAL A 13 -7.14 5.84 -0.94
N LEU A 14 -8.01 6.06 0.04
CA LEU A 14 -9.16 6.94 -0.13
C LEU A 14 -8.64 8.33 -0.55
N ASP A 15 -9.17 8.85 -1.66
CA ASP A 15 -8.80 10.15 -2.17
C ASP A 15 -9.46 11.25 -1.32
N ARG A 16 -8.65 12.20 -0.86
CA ARG A 16 -9.09 13.36 -0.08
C ARG A 16 -10.14 14.19 -0.84
N GLN A 17 -9.91 14.44 -2.13
CA GLN A 17 -10.84 15.18 -2.96
C GLN A 17 -12.21 14.47 -3.06
N LEU A 18 -12.18 13.15 -3.20
CA LEU A 18 -13.43 12.36 -3.24
C LEU A 18 -14.19 12.49 -1.93
N MET A 19 -13.54 12.42 -0.77
CA MET A 19 -14.20 12.56 0.52
C MET A 19 -14.77 13.96 0.70
N GLU A 20 -14.04 15.02 0.32
CA GLU A 20 -14.51 16.41 0.37
C GLU A 20 -15.73 16.62 -0.55
N GLN A 21 -15.72 16.05 -1.77
CA GLN A 21 -16.85 16.08 -2.68
C GLN A 21 -18.07 15.35 -2.12
N LEU A 22 -17.90 14.16 -1.54
CA LEU A 22 -18.98 13.40 -0.92
C LEU A 22 -19.62 14.16 0.24
N GLN A 23 -18.82 14.78 1.11
CA GLN A 23 -19.36 15.62 2.17
C GLN A 23 -20.09 16.85 1.67
N HIS A 24 -19.63 17.44 0.56
CA HIS A 24 -20.30 18.58 -0.07
C HIS A 24 -21.64 18.20 -0.71
N ILE A 25 -21.69 17.05 -1.40
CA ILE A 25 -22.91 16.56 -2.08
C ILE A 25 -23.94 16.05 -1.07
N CYS A 26 -23.50 15.45 0.01
CA CYS A 26 -24.33 14.82 1.03
C CYS A 26 -24.03 15.37 2.43
N PRO A 27 -24.33 16.66 2.71
CA PRO A 27 -23.92 17.32 3.96
C PRO A 27 -24.59 16.74 5.22
N ASP A 28 -25.76 16.11 5.08
CA ASP A 28 -26.50 15.48 6.17
C ASP A 28 -26.11 14.01 6.41
N MET A 29 -25.18 13.47 5.60
CA MET A 29 -24.66 12.12 5.77
C MET A 29 -23.40 12.11 6.65
N GLU A 30 -23.35 11.16 7.58
CA GLU A 30 -22.12 10.82 8.28
C GLU A 30 -21.44 9.66 7.57
N PHE A 31 -20.23 9.90 7.04
CA PHE A 31 -19.40 8.87 6.42
C PHE A 31 -18.57 8.21 7.50
N ILE A 32 -18.62 6.89 7.56
CA ILE A 32 -17.78 6.10 8.46
C ILE A 32 -16.76 5.34 7.61
N LEU A 33 -15.50 5.58 7.90
CA LEU A 33 -14.38 4.83 7.36
C LEU A 33 -13.95 3.78 8.38
N TYR A 34 -13.57 2.62 7.89
CA TYR A 34 -12.98 1.59 8.74
C TYR A 34 -11.73 1.00 8.09
N TYR A 35 -10.79 0.62 8.92
CA TYR A 35 -9.61 -0.14 8.55
C TYR A 35 -9.72 -1.54 9.12
N GLY A 36 -9.31 -2.53 8.32
CA GLY A 36 -9.37 -3.93 8.70
C GLY A 36 -8.60 -4.83 7.73
N ALA A 37 -8.56 -6.11 8.06
CA ALA A 37 -7.95 -7.14 7.24
C ALA A 37 -8.85 -8.38 7.20
N SER A 38 -8.74 -9.17 6.14
CA SER A 38 -9.52 -10.41 6.01
C SER A 38 -9.32 -11.35 7.19
N GLU A 39 -8.13 -11.34 7.77
CA GLU A 39 -7.72 -12.18 8.90
C GLU A 39 -8.26 -11.68 10.24
N LEU A 40 -8.48 -10.37 10.38
CA LEU A 40 -8.75 -9.70 11.66
C LEU A 40 -10.08 -8.95 11.70
N ASN A 41 -10.84 -8.97 10.60
CA ASN A 41 -12.05 -8.17 10.42
C ASN A 41 -11.81 -6.66 10.59
N TYR A 42 -12.74 -5.97 11.24
CA TYR A 42 -12.68 -4.52 11.49
C TYR A 42 -11.75 -4.23 12.66
N ILE A 43 -10.76 -3.37 12.47
CA ILE A 43 -9.75 -3.03 13.47
C ILE A 43 -10.01 -1.65 14.04
N THR A 44 -10.10 -0.63 13.18
CA THR A 44 -10.36 0.76 13.57
C THR A 44 -11.46 1.38 12.74
N TYR A 45 -12.00 2.52 13.20
CA TYR A 45 -12.94 3.34 12.47
C TYR A 45 -12.76 4.82 12.81
N CYS A 46 -13.19 5.69 11.90
CA CYS A 46 -13.35 7.12 12.12
C CYS A 46 -14.48 7.68 11.24
N THR A 47 -14.92 8.88 11.57
CA THR A 47 -15.80 9.65 10.70
C THR A 47 -15.01 10.25 9.54
N GLY A 48 -15.69 10.56 8.42
CA GLY A 48 -15.05 11.25 7.30
C GLY A 48 -14.47 12.60 7.69
N LYS A 49 -15.09 13.29 8.67
CA LYS A 49 -14.59 14.55 9.22
C LYS A 49 -13.28 14.34 9.98
N GLU A 50 -13.22 13.38 10.90
CA GLU A 50 -11.99 13.05 11.64
C GLU A 50 -10.86 12.66 10.69
N TRP A 51 -11.18 11.91 9.63
CA TRP A 51 -10.20 11.50 8.63
C TRP A 51 -9.64 12.70 7.83
N LEU A 52 -10.48 13.67 7.47
CA LEU A 52 -10.06 14.88 6.79
C LEU A 52 -9.22 15.81 7.69
N GLU A 53 -9.50 15.82 8.99
CA GLU A 53 -8.77 16.65 9.96
C GLU A 53 -7.43 16.03 10.35
N ARG A 54 -7.23 14.70 10.17
CA ARG A 54 -6.04 13.94 10.61
C ARG A 54 -5.44 13.16 9.45
N GLU A 55 -4.52 13.77 8.75
CA GLU A 55 -3.83 13.13 7.62
C GLU A 55 -3.09 11.86 8.07
N GLY A 56 -3.27 10.75 7.32
CA GLY A 56 -2.64 9.46 7.60
C GLY A 56 -3.36 8.58 8.63
N THR A 57 -4.45 9.07 9.25
CA THR A 57 -5.19 8.23 10.19
C THR A 57 -6.08 7.21 9.49
N VAL A 58 -6.20 6.04 10.13
CA VAL A 58 -7.22 5.02 9.80
C VAL A 58 -8.22 4.84 10.94
N GLY A 59 -8.26 5.78 11.88
CA GLY A 59 -9.26 5.84 12.94
C GLY A 59 -8.81 5.30 14.30
N ARG A 60 -9.77 5.16 15.21
CA ARG A 60 -9.56 4.60 16.55
C ARG A 60 -9.96 3.13 16.60
N PRO A 61 -9.31 2.31 17.46
CA PRO A 61 -9.70 0.93 17.65
C PRO A 61 -11.17 0.79 18.07
N PHE A 62 -11.85 -0.23 17.57
CA PHE A 62 -13.14 -0.62 18.12
C PHE A 62 -13.00 -0.99 19.60
N PRO A 63 -14.04 -0.83 20.44
CA PRO A 63 -13.95 -0.96 21.91
C PRO A 63 -13.36 -2.28 22.43
N THR A 64 -13.42 -3.35 21.64
CA THR A 64 -12.94 -4.69 22.01
C THR A 64 -11.59 -5.04 21.37
N ILE A 65 -10.95 -4.10 20.70
CA ILE A 65 -9.70 -4.29 19.97
C ILE A 65 -8.58 -3.55 20.68
N GLN A 66 -7.46 -4.23 20.86
CA GLN A 66 -6.24 -3.62 21.36
C GLN A 66 -5.19 -3.61 20.24
N ILE A 67 -4.48 -2.50 20.14
CA ILE A 67 -3.39 -2.33 19.16
C ILE A 67 -2.12 -2.06 19.94
N ALA A 68 -1.07 -2.78 19.63
CA ALA A 68 0.30 -2.54 20.08
C ALA A 68 1.19 -2.31 18.85
N GLU A 69 2.27 -1.55 19.05
CA GLU A 69 3.29 -1.33 18.02
C GLU A 69 4.62 -1.86 18.55
N THR A 70 5.33 -2.57 17.71
CA THR A 70 6.70 -3.04 17.95
C THR A 70 7.50 -2.88 16.66
N ASP A 71 8.59 -2.14 16.71
CA ASP A 71 9.44 -1.85 15.56
C ASP A 71 8.66 -1.28 14.35
N ASN A 72 7.73 -0.36 14.64
CA ASN A 72 6.82 0.25 13.67
C ASN A 72 5.81 -0.72 13.02
N VAL A 73 5.74 -1.98 13.45
CA VAL A 73 4.77 -2.98 12.99
C VAL A 73 3.59 -3.04 13.97
N ILE A 74 2.39 -3.05 13.40
CA ILE A 74 1.13 -3.08 14.14
C ILE A 74 0.76 -4.51 14.49
N TYR A 75 0.50 -4.76 15.77
CA TYR A 75 -0.06 -6.01 16.30
C TYR A 75 -1.45 -5.74 16.83
N VAL A 76 -2.41 -6.53 16.39
CA VAL A 76 -3.82 -6.40 16.77
C VAL A 76 -4.23 -7.57 17.62
N THR A 77 -4.79 -7.28 18.80
CA THR A 77 -5.39 -8.29 19.69
C THR A 77 -6.90 -8.19 19.59
N THR A 78 -7.52 -9.26 19.07
CA THR A 78 -8.96 -9.36 18.90
C THR A 78 -9.41 -10.83 18.99
N LYS A 79 -10.65 -11.06 19.42
CA LYS A 79 -11.31 -12.38 19.35
C LYS A 79 -12.09 -12.60 18.03
N TYR A 80 -12.16 -11.56 17.18
CA TYR A 80 -12.93 -11.58 15.94
C TYR A 80 -12.03 -11.84 14.73
N HIS A 81 -11.09 -12.76 14.87
CA HIS A 81 -10.20 -13.19 13.79
C HIS A 81 -10.70 -14.50 13.14
N ILE A 82 -10.14 -14.83 11.96
CA ILE A 82 -10.39 -16.11 11.30
C ILE A 82 -9.82 -17.27 12.14
N GLU A 83 -10.36 -18.46 11.92
CA GLU A 83 -9.85 -19.68 12.57
C GLU A 83 -8.42 -19.99 12.12
N GLY A 84 -7.59 -20.47 13.04
CA GLY A 84 -6.21 -20.88 12.76
C GLY A 84 -5.13 -19.84 13.01
N ILE A 85 -5.48 -18.60 13.42
CA ILE A 85 -4.49 -17.61 13.86
C ILE A 85 -4.66 -17.27 15.36
N PRO A 86 -3.60 -16.79 16.04
CA PRO A 86 -3.68 -16.41 17.45
C PRO A 86 -4.48 -15.11 17.64
N ASN A 87 -4.98 -14.88 18.87
CA ASN A 87 -5.72 -13.67 19.24
C ASN A 87 -4.92 -12.38 19.02
N THR A 88 -3.60 -12.42 19.14
CA THR A 88 -2.70 -11.32 18.79
C THR A 88 -1.98 -11.68 17.48
N TYR A 89 -2.22 -10.91 16.46
CA TYR A 89 -1.71 -11.18 15.11
C TYR A 89 -1.31 -9.89 14.40
N THR A 90 -0.45 -10.00 13.41
CA THR A 90 -0.08 -8.90 12.52
C THR A 90 -0.27 -9.29 11.07
N VAL A 91 -0.76 -8.36 10.28
CA VAL A 91 -0.78 -8.45 8.81
C VAL A 91 0.41 -7.72 8.18
N ASN A 92 1.42 -7.40 9.02
CA ASN A 92 2.61 -6.64 8.67
C ASN A 92 2.32 -5.21 8.19
N ASP A 93 1.24 -4.64 8.68
CA ASP A 93 0.99 -3.22 8.49
C ASP A 93 1.82 -2.40 9.50
N CYS A 94 2.32 -1.24 9.06
CA CYS A 94 3.15 -0.33 9.84
C CYS A 94 2.35 0.88 10.27
N GLY A 95 2.67 1.41 11.45
CA GLY A 95 2.01 2.58 12.01
C GLY A 95 2.23 2.72 13.50
N TYR A 96 1.56 3.70 14.09
CA TYR A 96 1.62 3.96 15.52
C TYR A 96 0.28 4.53 16.03
N ILE A 97 0.05 4.44 17.32
CA ILE A 97 -1.09 5.12 17.98
C ILE A 97 -0.63 6.50 18.43
N ASP A 98 -1.33 7.55 17.99
CA ASP A 98 -1.05 8.91 18.42
C ASP A 98 -1.54 9.19 19.85
N SER A 99 -1.24 10.39 20.38
CA SER A 99 -1.64 10.81 21.74
C SER A 99 -3.14 10.87 21.96
N ASP A 100 -3.92 10.98 20.89
CA ASP A 100 -5.39 11.04 20.94
C ASP A 100 -6.03 9.68 20.73
N GLY A 101 -5.23 8.61 20.54
CA GLY A 101 -5.68 7.24 20.40
C GLY A 101 -6.07 6.85 18.97
N TYR A 102 -5.65 7.62 17.97
CA TYR A 102 -5.84 7.26 16.56
C TYR A 102 -4.67 6.43 16.03
N LEU A 103 -4.98 5.41 15.25
CA LEU A 103 -3.99 4.66 14.48
C LEU A 103 -3.56 5.46 13.25
N MET A 104 -2.29 5.82 13.23
CA MET A 104 -1.62 6.45 12.10
C MET A 104 -0.98 5.35 11.25
N PHE A 105 -1.43 5.21 10.01
CA PHE A 105 -0.99 4.14 9.10
C PHE A 105 0.17 4.60 8.23
N ASN A 106 1.26 3.84 8.22
CA ASN A 106 2.51 4.16 7.51
C ASN A 106 2.81 3.18 6.36
N GLY A 107 1.79 2.43 5.87
CA GLY A 107 2.00 1.42 4.85
C GLY A 107 2.23 0.02 5.43
N ARG A 108 2.87 -0.86 4.65
CA ARG A 108 3.17 -2.24 5.06
C ARG A 108 4.67 -2.44 5.26
N ALA A 109 5.02 -3.28 6.19
CA ALA A 109 6.37 -3.82 6.27
C ALA A 109 6.70 -4.52 4.94
N GLY A 110 7.75 -4.05 4.26
CA GLY A 110 8.09 -4.50 2.91
C GLY A 110 7.50 -3.65 1.77
N ASP A 111 6.64 -2.65 2.06
CA ASP A 111 6.23 -1.65 1.07
C ASP A 111 7.20 -0.44 1.02
N VAL A 112 8.22 -0.43 1.87
CA VAL A 112 9.27 0.59 1.88
C VAL A 112 10.62 -0.10 1.73
N ILE A 113 11.38 0.31 0.73
CA ILE A 113 12.75 -0.16 0.46
C ILE A 113 13.73 0.84 1.07
N ASN A 114 14.65 0.35 1.87
CA ASN A 114 15.74 1.16 2.43
C ASN A 114 17.01 1.02 1.57
N LYS A 115 17.07 1.79 0.50
CA LYS A 115 18.17 1.77 -0.45
C LYS A 115 19.31 2.67 0.00
N GLY A 116 20.27 2.10 0.72
CA GLY A 116 21.44 2.85 1.20
C GLY A 116 21.06 4.01 2.13
N GLY A 117 20.02 3.85 2.96
CA GLY A 117 19.50 4.89 3.86
C GLY A 117 18.39 5.75 3.26
N TYR A 118 18.13 5.65 1.95
CA TYR A 118 17.03 6.34 1.29
C TYR A 118 15.77 5.47 1.28
N LYS A 119 14.67 5.98 1.80
CA LYS A 119 13.39 5.24 1.88
C LYS A 119 12.58 5.46 0.61
N ILE A 120 12.25 4.38 -0.09
CA ILE A 120 11.45 4.37 -1.31
C ILE A 120 10.14 3.64 -1.02
N SER A 121 9.03 4.34 -1.16
CA SER A 121 7.69 3.75 -1.04
C SER A 121 7.36 2.98 -2.32
N ILE A 122 7.18 1.66 -2.21
CA ILE A 122 6.77 0.81 -3.35
C ILE A 122 5.44 1.25 -3.94
N PRO A 123 4.37 1.50 -3.14
CA PRO A 123 3.09 1.91 -3.70
C PRO A 123 3.15 3.25 -4.46
N GLU A 124 3.88 4.24 -3.93
CA GLU A 124 4.05 5.52 -4.62
C GLU A 124 4.85 5.38 -5.91
N MET A 125 5.88 4.53 -5.89
CA MET A 125 6.68 4.26 -7.08
C MET A 125 5.88 3.48 -8.13
N GLU A 126 5.08 2.48 -7.74
CA GLU A 126 4.17 1.75 -8.64
C GLU A 126 3.17 2.73 -9.29
N LEU A 127 2.55 3.64 -8.52
CA LEU A 127 1.64 4.67 -9.04
C LEU A 127 2.34 5.62 -10.02
N TYR A 128 3.55 6.10 -9.67
CA TYR A 128 4.33 6.95 -10.56
C TYR A 128 4.64 6.26 -11.88
N LEU A 129 5.16 5.04 -11.83
CA LEU A 129 5.53 4.29 -13.03
C LEU A 129 4.31 3.99 -13.90
N GLN A 130 3.17 3.66 -13.30
CA GLN A 130 1.91 3.40 -14.02
C GLN A 130 1.34 4.66 -14.66
N SER A 131 1.68 5.86 -14.16
CA SER A 131 1.28 7.13 -14.77
C SER A 131 2.09 7.52 -16.01
N LEU A 132 3.19 6.81 -16.31
CA LEU A 132 4.02 7.10 -17.47
C LEU A 132 3.33 6.63 -18.75
N GLN A 133 3.46 7.43 -19.80
CA GLN A 133 2.91 7.09 -21.10
C GLN A 133 3.50 5.79 -21.63
N GLY A 134 2.66 4.88 -22.08
CA GLY A 134 3.05 3.60 -22.63
C GLY A 134 3.23 2.48 -21.59
N VAL A 135 2.95 2.74 -20.31
CA VAL A 135 2.95 1.73 -19.25
C VAL A 135 1.52 1.28 -18.99
N SER A 136 1.23 0.00 -19.22
CA SER A 136 -0.08 -0.62 -18.96
C SER A 136 -0.18 -1.16 -17.54
N GLU A 137 0.81 -1.97 -17.13
CA GLU A 137 0.85 -2.55 -15.79
C GLU A 137 2.27 -2.49 -15.23
N VAL A 138 2.37 -2.39 -13.91
CA VAL A 138 3.66 -2.40 -13.21
C VAL A 138 3.56 -3.16 -11.89
N ALA A 139 4.64 -3.84 -11.54
CA ALA A 139 4.81 -4.43 -10.23
C ALA A 139 6.27 -4.30 -9.78
N ILE A 140 6.47 -3.97 -8.52
CA ILE A 140 7.77 -3.85 -7.90
C ILE A 140 7.97 -5.01 -6.92
N ILE A 141 9.16 -5.61 -6.97
CA ILE A 141 9.65 -6.52 -5.95
C ILE A 141 10.88 -5.92 -5.27
N ASP A 142 10.96 -6.11 -3.96
CA ASP A 142 12.14 -5.84 -3.16
C ASP A 142 13.18 -6.96 -3.37
N ILE A 143 14.44 -6.58 -3.40
CA ILE A 143 15.59 -7.49 -3.47
C ILE A 143 16.67 -7.07 -2.47
N THR A 144 17.49 -8.03 -2.06
CA THR A 144 18.69 -7.73 -1.28
C THR A 144 19.82 -7.27 -2.22
N ASP A 145 20.51 -6.21 -1.83
CA ASP A 145 21.70 -5.70 -2.53
C ASP A 145 22.91 -5.69 -1.57
N GLU A 146 24.03 -6.28 -1.97
CA GLU A 146 25.21 -6.44 -1.13
C GLU A 146 25.84 -5.11 -0.69
N ILE A 147 25.67 -4.04 -1.46
CA ILE A 147 26.27 -2.73 -1.21
C ILE A 147 25.31 -1.80 -0.48
N ARG A 148 24.02 -1.82 -0.88
CA ARG A 148 23.00 -0.88 -0.43
C ARG A 148 22.05 -1.44 0.62
N GLY A 149 22.16 -2.72 0.94
CA GLY A 149 21.25 -3.46 1.83
C GLY A 149 20.00 -3.92 1.10
N GLU A 150 19.19 -2.98 0.63
CA GLU A 150 17.98 -3.24 -0.16
C GLU A 150 18.02 -2.47 -1.48
N ASP A 151 17.39 -3.04 -2.50
CA ASP A 151 17.09 -2.43 -3.79
C ASP A 151 15.79 -3.01 -4.34
N TYR A 152 15.40 -2.67 -5.54
CA TYR A 152 14.17 -3.16 -6.14
C TYR A 152 14.29 -3.40 -7.64
N VAL A 153 13.41 -4.26 -8.12
CA VAL A 153 13.23 -4.58 -9.54
C VAL A 153 11.81 -4.26 -9.95
N VAL A 154 11.66 -3.64 -11.09
CA VAL A 154 10.39 -3.32 -11.71
C VAL A 154 10.07 -4.34 -12.79
N TYR A 155 8.91 -4.96 -12.72
CA TYR A 155 8.30 -5.69 -13.83
C TYR A 155 7.24 -4.81 -14.47
N MET A 156 7.27 -4.70 -15.80
CA MET A 156 6.45 -3.75 -16.54
C MET A 156 5.82 -4.40 -17.76
N VAL A 157 4.54 -4.12 -17.97
CA VAL A 157 3.83 -4.42 -19.20
C VAL A 157 3.67 -3.12 -19.98
N LEU A 158 4.12 -3.08 -21.22
CA LEU A 158 4.03 -1.90 -22.06
C LEU A 158 2.84 -2.00 -23.02
N ASP A 159 2.28 -0.85 -23.37
CA ASP A 159 1.32 -0.73 -24.46
C ASP A 159 2.03 -0.93 -25.80
N GLY A 160 1.35 -1.57 -26.76
CA GLY A 160 1.93 -2.17 -27.96
C GLY A 160 2.83 -1.32 -28.88
N GLU A 161 2.94 0.00 -28.67
CA GLU A 161 3.84 0.88 -29.42
C GLU A 161 4.98 1.47 -28.55
N ALA A 162 4.87 1.36 -27.22
CA ALA A 162 5.86 1.90 -26.30
C ALA A 162 7.13 1.04 -26.28
N ARG A 163 8.29 1.69 -26.16
CA ARG A 163 9.59 1.02 -26.05
C ARG A 163 10.16 1.19 -24.65
N LEU A 164 10.66 0.10 -24.10
CA LEU A 164 11.23 0.08 -22.75
C LEU A 164 12.29 1.19 -22.53
N ASN A 165 13.16 1.44 -23.51
CA ASN A 165 14.19 2.48 -23.42
C ASN A 165 13.60 3.88 -23.27
N GLU A 166 12.47 4.18 -23.91
CA GLU A 166 11.80 5.48 -23.80
C GLU A 166 11.24 5.69 -22.39
N VAL A 167 10.70 4.64 -21.79
CA VAL A 167 10.22 4.67 -20.39
C VAL A 167 11.39 4.82 -19.42
N ILE A 168 12.50 4.12 -19.63
CA ILE A 168 13.72 4.26 -18.83
C ILE A 168 14.23 5.70 -18.88
N ASP A 169 14.28 6.32 -20.04
CA ASP A 169 14.71 7.71 -20.21
C ASP A 169 13.78 8.68 -19.46
N LEU A 170 12.47 8.43 -19.46
CA LEU A 170 11.51 9.24 -18.68
C LEU A 170 11.77 9.12 -17.17
N ILE A 171 12.08 7.92 -16.68
CA ILE A 171 12.40 7.69 -15.26
C ILE A 171 13.69 8.44 -14.90
N HIS A 172 14.74 8.28 -15.70
CA HIS A 172 16.05 8.89 -15.46
C HIS A 172 15.99 10.42 -15.50
N ASN A 173 15.15 11.00 -16.35
CA ASN A 173 15.00 12.45 -16.47
C ASN A 173 14.16 13.07 -15.34
N LYS A 174 13.26 12.30 -14.72
CA LYS A 174 12.29 12.83 -13.74
C LYS A 174 12.58 12.42 -12.30
N ARG A 175 13.41 11.40 -12.07
CA ARG A 175 13.72 10.88 -10.74
C ARG A 175 15.21 10.91 -10.45
N PRO A 176 15.60 11.20 -9.20
CA PRO A 176 17.00 11.16 -8.80
C PRO A 176 17.57 9.73 -8.90
N SER A 177 18.86 9.61 -9.17
CA SER A 177 19.50 8.30 -9.41
C SER A 177 19.42 7.33 -8.24
N VAL A 178 19.25 7.82 -7.01
CA VAL A 178 19.04 6.99 -5.83
C VAL A 178 17.72 6.21 -5.91
N GLU A 179 16.72 6.73 -6.60
CA GLU A 179 15.42 6.09 -6.80
C GLU A 179 15.37 5.17 -8.01
N TRP A 180 16.42 5.09 -8.84
CA TRP A 180 16.39 4.20 -9.99
C TRP A 180 16.41 2.74 -9.56
N PRO A 181 15.56 1.89 -10.18
CA PRO A 181 15.56 0.46 -9.88
C PRO A 181 16.87 -0.22 -10.27
N LYS A 182 17.18 -1.34 -9.63
CA LYS A 182 18.30 -2.22 -10.01
C LYS A 182 18.13 -2.73 -11.44
N ALA A 183 16.90 -3.08 -11.81
CA ALA A 183 16.54 -3.51 -13.16
C ALA A 183 15.08 -3.18 -13.47
N ILE A 184 14.78 -2.99 -14.75
CA ILE A 184 13.42 -2.91 -15.29
C ILE A 184 13.29 -4.04 -16.31
N ILE A 185 12.32 -4.91 -16.10
CA ILE A 185 12.09 -6.12 -16.89
C ILE A 185 10.71 -6.00 -17.57
N GLU A 186 10.73 -5.93 -18.88
CA GLU A 186 9.50 -6.01 -19.67
C GLU A 186 8.97 -7.44 -19.70
N VAL A 187 7.67 -7.58 -19.46
CA VAL A 187 6.97 -8.86 -19.53
C VAL A 187 5.67 -8.70 -20.30
N PRO A 188 5.20 -9.76 -21.01
CA PRO A 188 3.95 -9.68 -21.75
C PRO A 188 2.72 -9.59 -20.86
N MET A 189 2.80 -10.07 -19.62
CA MET A 189 1.77 -9.99 -18.58
C MET A 189 2.37 -10.21 -17.20
N LEU A 190 1.78 -9.60 -16.19
CA LEU A 190 2.11 -9.88 -14.79
C LEU A 190 1.47 -11.18 -14.33
N PRO A 191 2.17 -12.03 -13.54
CA PRO A 191 1.58 -13.23 -12.97
C PRO A 191 0.54 -12.87 -11.92
N LEU A 192 -0.61 -13.53 -11.96
CA LEU A 192 -1.70 -13.32 -11.01
C LEU A 192 -1.86 -14.53 -10.08
N THR A 193 -2.28 -14.25 -8.86
CA THR A 193 -2.77 -15.25 -7.91
C THR A 193 -4.19 -15.68 -8.28
N GLU A 194 -4.72 -16.73 -7.64
CA GLU A 194 -6.11 -17.17 -7.79
C GLU A 194 -7.14 -16.07 -7.49
N CYS A 195 -6.77 -15.10 -6.64
CA CYS A 195 -7.59 -13.93 -6.32
C CYS A 195 -7.38 -12.74 -7.27
N SER A 196 -6.82 -12.94 -8.46
CA SER A 196 -6.55 -11.90 -9.48
C SER A 196 -5.68 -10.73 -8.97
N LYS A 197 -4.77 -10.99 -8.02
CA LYS A 197 -3.74 -10.03 -7.57
C LYS A 197 -2.40 -10.40 -8.17
N VAL A 198 -1.52 -9.44 -8.39
CA VAL A 198 -0.14 -9.70 -8.84
C VAL A 198 0.57 -10.63 -7.87
N ASP A 199 1.11 -11.74 -8.38
CA ASP A 199 1.89 -12.70 -7.59
C ASP A 199 3.35 -12.26 -7.52
N LYS A 200 3.66 -11.41 -6.51
CA LYS A 200 5.03 -10.91 -6.27
C LYS A 200 6.02 -12.04 -5.90
N ARG A 201 5.54 -13.17 -5.35
CA ARG A 201 6.41 -14.34 -5.06
C ARG A 201 6.92 -14.95 -6.35
N LYS A 202 6.04 -15.12 -7.32
CA LYS A 202 6.40 -15.64 -8.64
C LYS A 202 7.35 -14.70 -9.39
N LEU A 203 7.17 -13.38 -9.25
CA LEU A 203 8.12 -12.40 -9.80
C LEU A 203 9.51 -12.52 -9.14
N LYS A 204 9.59 -12.70 -7.82
CA LYS A 204 10.85 -12.97 -7.12
C LYS A 204 11.51 -14.28 -7.59
N GLU A 205 10.72 -15.33 -7.82
CA GLU A 205 11.24 -16.58 -8.37
C GLU A 205 11.80 -16.40 -9.79
N TRP A 206 11.16 -15.60 -10.63
CA TRP A 206 11.66 -15.31 -11.97
C TRP A 206 12.99 -14.56 -11.91
N TYR A 207 13.09 -13.55 -11.06
CA TYR A 207 14.33 -12.78 -10.88
C TYR A 207 15.50 -13.64 -10.40
N ASN A 208 15.25 -14.59 -9.50
CA ASN A 208 16.29 -15.46 -8.95
C ASN A 208 16.74 -16.58 -9.91
N LYS A 209 15.99 -16.84 -10.98
CA LYS A 209 16.31 -17.87 -11.98
C LYS A 209 16.99 -17.33 -13.24
N GLY A 210 16.93 -16.04 -13.47
CA GLY A 210 17.52 -15.37 -14.63
C GLY A 210 18.80 -14.68 -14.32
#